data_1c5597c69cd0924c5c0af8f53014c9f1
#
_entry.id   1c5597c69cd0924c5c0af8f53014c9f1
#
_cell.length_a   1.000
_cell.length_b   1.000
_cell.length_c   1.000
_cell.angle_alpha   90.00
_cell.angle_beta   90.00
_cell.angle_gamma   90.00
#
_symmetry.space_group_name_H-M   'P 1'
#
loop_
_entity.id
_entity.type
_entity.pdbx_description
1 polymer ?
#
loop_
_entity_poly.entity_id
_entity_poly.type
_entity_poly.pdbx_seq_one_letter_code
_entity_poly.pdbx_strand_id
1 'polypeptide(L)'
;MRKFLMPSVVGLALVLTCGAALDASRAEADGVRGVYVEARTASVFAGACHYNGELTTAGREAVLAWSVKGGSWGGVSLAGVRAVAVVGSEANLTDSAAARKTELIVDSVASAAQARAFTRAVESAYGAVLGRVVEVRRAPVGFVAEGRAFKVSAPGAASLDVEAMPDDLCCRMPHMVWYAPLVPVEGRKVGYTRAASYAGGAAGEAWQRTGENGAFYGTFSF
;
A
#
# COMPACT_ATOMS: atom_id res chain seq x y z
N MET A 1 65.19 57.06 -37.28
CA MET A 1 64.12 56.44 -38.03
C MET A 1 63.39 55.46 -37.08
N ARG A 2 62.24 55.87 -36.57
CA ARG A 2 61.46 55.07 -35.64
C ARG A 2 60.34 54.36 -36.38
N LYS A 3 60.32 53.05 -36.34
CA LYS A 3 59.22 52.22 -36.88
C LYS A 3 58.19 52.01 -35.75
N PHE A 4 56.99 52.48 -36.01
CA PHE A 4 55.83 52.23 -35.16
C PHE A 4 55.25 50.88 -35.55
N LEU A 5 55.16 49.96 -34.55
CA LEU A 5 54.36 48.75 -34.67
C LEU A 5 52.97 49.01 -34.12
N MET A 6 51.95 48.77 -34.92
CA MET A 6 50.57 48.73 -34.48
C MET A 6 50.27 47.32 -33.90
N PRO A 7 49.59 47.24 -32.74
CA PRO A 7 49.06 45.94 -32.27
C PRO A 7 47.67 45.69 -32.86
N SER A 8 47.52 44.50 -33.47
CA SER A 8 46.24 43.95 -33.91
C SER A 8 45.41 43.57 -32.69
N VAL A 9 44.22 44.13 -32.57
CA VAL A 9 43.21 43.74 -31.58
C VAL A 9 42.44 42.56 -32.17
N VAL A 10 42.65 41.35 -31.60
CA VAL A 10 41.84 40.19 -31.87
C VAL A 10 40.63 40.23 -30.99
N GLY A 11 39.46 40.50 -31.55
CA GLY A 11 38.20 40.48 -30.84
C GLY A 11 37.76 39.03 -30.54
N LEU A 12 37.79 38.67 -29.29
CA LEU A 12 37.25 37.38 -28.80
C LEU A 12 35.71 37.49 -28.64
N ALA A 13 34.99 36.92 -29.62
CA ALA A 13 33.52 36.83 -29.53
C ALA A 13 33.15 35.74 -28.52
N LEU A 14 32.64 36.17 -27.37
CA LEU A 14 32.12 35.31 -26.34
C LEU A 14 30.69 34.85 -26.73
N VAL A 15 30.57 33.64 -27.27
CA VAL A 15 29.27 33.02 -27.55
C VAL A 15 28.69 32.54 -26.19
N LEU A 16 27.76 33.29 -25.62
CA LEU A 16 26.94 32.82 -24.51
C LEU A 16 25.96 31.78 -25.05
N THR A 17 26.27 30.49 -24.90
CA THR A 17 25.29 29.43 -25.02
C THR A 17 24.43 29.46 -23.76
N CYS A 18 23.22 30.02 -23.88
CA CYS A 18 22.17 29.92 -22.88
C CYS A 18 21.71 28.47 -22.85
N GLY A 19 22.34 27.66 -22.00
CA GLY A 19 21.88 26.32 -21.68
C GLY A 19 20.57 26.44 -20.91
N ALA A 20 19.45 26.27 -21.59
CA ALA A 20 18.18 26.02 -20.92
C ALA A 20 18.34 24.70 -20.16
N ALA A 21 18.65 24.80 -18.89
CA ALA A 21 18.48 23.70 -17.95
C ALA A 21 16.98 23.36 -17.96
N LEU A 22 16.65 22.24 -18.60
CA LEU A 22 15.38 21.58 -18.41
C LEU A 22 15.39 21.11 -16.94
N ASP A 23 14.92 21.97 -16.05
CA ASP A 23 14.44 21.54 -14.74
C ASP A 23 13.30 20.55 -15.00
N ALA A 24 13.66 19.28 -15.15
CA ALA A 24 12.74 18.22 -14.89
C ALA A 24 12.37 18.36 -13.42
N SER A 25 11.34 19.15 -13.14
CA SER A 25 10.72 19.20 -11.82
C SER A 25 10.36 17.77 -11.48
N ARG A 26 11.21 17.17 -10.65
CA ARG A 26 10.89 15.98 -9.91
C ARG A 26 9.68 16.39 -9.10
N ALA A 27 8.50 16.05 -9.59
CA ALA A 27 7.27 16.22 -8.82
C ALA A 27 7.51 15.42 -7.54
N GLU A 28 7.90 16.13 -6.48
CA GLU A 28 7.96 15.57 -5.15
C GLU A 28 6.62 14.92 -4.91
N ALA A 29 6.64 13.63 -4.62
CA ALA A 29 5.46 12.93 -4.17
C ALA A 29 5.07 13.64 -2.87
N ASP A 30 4.04 14.46 -2.92
CA ASP A 30 3.44 15.03 -1.72
C ASP A 30 2.82 13.84 -0.99
N GLY A 31 3.46 13.40 0.10
CA GLY A 31 3.33 12.09 0.73
C GLY A 31 1.90 11.54 0.74
N VAL A 32 1.70 10.45 0.06
CA VAL A 32 0.39 9.77 -0.01
C VAL A 32 0.10 9.18 1.35
N ARG A 33 -1.00 9.58 1.97
CA ARG A 33 -1.35 9.17 3.35
C ARG A 33 -2.82 8.87 3.51
N GLY A 34 -3.13 8.02 4.47
CA GLY A 34 -4.52 7.64 4.72
C GLY A 34 -4.68 6.55 5.77
N VAL A 35 -5.80 5.87 5.70
CA VAL A 35 -6.15 4.77 6.59
C VAL A 35 -5.90 3.45 5.88
N TYR A 36 -5.37 2.51 6.63
CA TYR A 36 -5.05 1.17 6.16
C TYR A 36 -5.64 0.11 7.09
N VAL A 37 -6.09 -0.99 6.51
CA VAL A 37 -6.48 -2.21 7.21
C VAL A 37 -6.11 -3.42 6.38
N GLU A 38 -5.64 -4.48 7.04
CA GLU A 38 -5.39 -5.78 6.43
C GLU A 38 -5.96 -6.91 7.28
N ALA A 39 -6.28 -8.02 6.64
CA ALA A 39 -6.48 -9.30 7.31
C ALA A 39 -5.77 -10.40 6.52
N ARG A 40 -5.10 -11.29 7.27
CA ARG A 40 -4.37 -12.44 6.74
C ARG A 40 -5.08 -13.73 7.08
N THR A 41 -4.77 -14.77 6.34
CA THR A 41 -5.12 -16.16 6.68
C THR A 41 -4.18 -16.73 7.75
N ALA A 42 -3.74 -15.90 8.70
CA ALA A 42 -2.92 -16.27 9.86
C ALA A 42 -3.33 -15.45 11.09
N SER A 43 -3.31 -16.06 12.26
CA SER A 43 -3.36 -15.32 13.51
C SER A 43 -2.04 -14.57 13.72
N VAL A 44 -2.10 -13.26 13.88
CA VAL A 44 -0.90 -12.40 14.05
C VAL A 44 -0.62 -12.09 15.51
N PHE A 45 -1.53 -12.46 16.40
CA PHE A 45 -1.51 -12.14 17.81
C PHE A 45 -2.05 -13.30 18.63
N ALA A 46 -1.40 -13.60 19.76
CA ALA A 46 -1.93 -14.46 20.82
C ALA A 46 -1.85 -13.71 22.16
N GLY A 47 -2.93 -13.69 22.89
CA GLY A 47 -3.00 -13.04 24.18
C GLY A 47 -3.98 -13.74 25.11
N ALA A 48 -4.00 -13.34 26.38
CA ALA A 48 -4.85 -13.94 27.43
C ALA A 48 -6.33 -13.93 27.10
N CYS A 49 -6.77 -12.99 26.25
CA CYS A 49 -8.17 -12.84 25.86
C CYS A 49 -8.53 -13.60 24.58
N HIS A 50 -7.53 -14.08 23.81
CA HIS A 50 -7.70 -14.71 22.53
C HIS A 50 -6.67 -15.83 22.36
N TYR A 51 -7.06 -17.03 22.66
CA TYR A 51 -6.20 -18.23 22.60
C TYR A 51 -6.09 -18.84 21.19
N ASN A 52 -6.37 -18.09 20.15
CA ASN A 52 -6.13 -18.59 18.82
C ASN A 52 -4.62 -18.57 18.57
N GLY A 53 -3.98 -19.68 18.83
CA GLY A 53 -2.61 -19.90 18.40
C GLY A 53 -2.53 -19.81 16.88
N GLU A 54 -1.33 -19.78 16.35
CA GLU A 54 -1.01 -19.83 14.92
C GLU A 54 -1.48 -21.16 14.25
N LEU A 55 -2.38 -21.85 14.88
CA LEU A 55 -2.57 -23.29 14.81
C LEU A 55 -3.01 -23.83 13.46
N THR A 56 -3.49 -23.04 12.51
CA THR A 56 -4.12 -23.69 11.34
C THR A 56 -3.99 -22.93 10.04
N THR A 57 -3.25 -21.83 10.06
CA THR A 57 -3.28 -20.94 8.92
C THR A 57 -1.95 -20.92 8.21
N ALA A 58 -1.99 -21.26 6.94
CA ALA A 58 -0.80 -21.22 6.12
C ALA A 58 -0.22 -19.79 5.99
N GLY A 59 -1.03 -18.76 6.30
CA GLY A 59 -0.63 -17.37 6.19
C GLY A 59 -0.26 -16.96 4.77
N ARG A 60 -0.86 -17.63 3.77
CA ARG A 60 -0.50 -17.47 2.36
C ARG A 60 -1.27 -16.38 1.66
N GLU A 61 -2.39 -15.96 2.23
CA GLU A 61 -3.28 -15.00 1.60
C GLU A 61 -3.55 -13.82 2.55
N ALA A 62 -3.82 -12.66 1.95
CA ALA A 62 -4.25 -11.48 2.67
C ALA A 62 -5.14 -10.60 1.78
N VAL A 63 -6.05 -9.87 2.43
CA VAL A 63 -6.72 -8.72 1.85
C VAL A 63 -6.18 -7.46 2.52
N LEU A 64 -5.70 -6.53 1.70
CA LEU A 64 -5.19 -5.22 2.10
C LEU A 64 -6.12 -4.15 1.57
N ALA A 65 -6.40 -3.12 2.35
CA ALA A 65 -7.26 -2.05 1.89
C ALA A 65 -6.76 -0.67 2.32
N TRP A 66 -6.89 0.28 1.42
CA TRP A 66 -6.48 1.68 1.60
C TRP A 66 -7.65 2.63 1.39
N SER A 67 -7.72 3.66 2.23
CA SER A 67 -8.53 4.85 2.03
C SER A 67 -7.62 6.07 2.07
N VAL A 68 -7.27 6.61 0.92
CA VAL A 68 -6.35 7.74 0.78
C VAL A 68 -7.03 9.02 1.23
N LYS A 69 -6.42 9.73 2.17
CA LYS A 69 -6.92 11.00 2.71
C LYS A 69 -6.26 12.21 2.07
N GLY A 70 -5.06 12.04 1.49
CA GLY A 70 -4.33 13.11 0.84
C GLY A 70 -3.03 12.64 0.22
N GLY A 71 -2.39 13.55 -0.49
CA GLY A 71 -1.15 13.32 -1.22
C GLY A 71 -1.34 13.16 -2.71
N SER A 72 -0.23 13.13 -3.42
CA SER A 72 -0.20 13.03 -4.87
C SER A 72 0.90 12.07 -5.34
N TRP A 73 0.75 11.52 -6.54
CA TRP A 73 1.76 10.70 -7.20
C TRP A 73 1.89 11.09 -8.66
N GLY A 74 3.10 11.47 -9.07
CA GLY A 74 3.34 11.94 -10.44
C GLY A 74 2.46 13.13 -10.83
N GLY A 75 2.19 14.05 -9.90
CA GLY A 75 1.36 15.23 -10.10
C GLY A 75 -0.15 14.96 -10.10
N VAL A 76 -0.58 13.72 -9.80
CA VAL A 76 -2.01 13.35 -9.73
C VAL A 76 -2.42 13.23 -8.26
N SER A 77 -3.37 14.05 -7.81
CA SER A 77 -3.94 13.93 -6.47
C SER A 77 -4.63 12.58 -6.29
N LEU A 78 -4.28 11.90 -5.20
CA LEU A 78 -4.86 10.61 -4.83
C LEU A 78 -5.90 10.73 -3.72
N ALA A 79 -6.21 11.93 -3.25
CA ALA A 79 -7.23 12.14 -2.22
C ALA A 79 -8.58 11.52 -2.64
N GLY A 80 -9.19 10.76 -1.72
CA GLY A 80 -10.45 10.07 -1.93
C GLY A 80 -10.35 8.72 -2.63
N VAL A 81 -9.18 8.31 -3.13
CA VAL A 81 -8.98 6.98 -3.72
C VAL A 81 -9.15 5.92 -2.64
N ARG A 82 -9.92 4.88 -2.95
CA ARG A 82 -10.05 3.65 -2.18
C ARG A 82 -9.58 2.49 -3.02
N ALA A 83 -8.94 1.53 -2.40
CA ALA A 83 -8.47 0.36 -3.11
C ALA A 83 -8.39 -0.86 -2.19
N VAL A 84 -8.49 -2.03 -2.81
CA VAL A 84 -8.30 -3.33 -2.19
C VAL A 84 -7.25 -4.09 -3.00
N ALA A 85 -6.29 -4.70 -2.32
CA ALA A 85 -5.42 -5.69 -2.92
C ALA A 85 -5.66 -7.06 -2.27
N VAL A 86 -5.76 -8.09 -3.07
CA VAL A 86 -5.71 -9.46 -2.60
C VAL A 86 -4.35 -10.02 -2.98
N VAL A 87 -3.61 -10.46 -1.98
CA VAL A 87 -2.27 -11.05 -2.15
C VAL A 87 -2.36 -12.54 -1.89
N GLY A 88 -1.92 -13.34 -2.84
CA GLY A 88 -1.74 -14.78 -2.69
C GLY A 88 -0.27 -15.16 -2.86
N SER A 89 0.17 -16.17 -2.10
CA SER A 89 1.55 -16.67 -2.08
C SER A 89 1.58 -18.20 -2.03
N GLU A 90 2.67 -18.76 -2.51
CA GLU A 90 2.92 -20.21 -2.42
C GLU A 90 3.35 -20.66 -1.01
N ALA A 91 3.87 -19.72 -0.21
CA ALA A 91 4.27 -19.93 1.17
C ALA A 91 3.69 -18.84 2.09
N ASN A 92 3.99 -18.91 3.38
CA ASN A 92 3.59 -17.88 4.33
C ASN A 92 4.09 -16.49 3.87
N LEU A 93 3.25 -15.48 3.99
CA LEU A 93 3.56 -14.10 3.58
C LEU A 93 4.72 -13.45 4.38
N THR A 94 5.23 -14.09 5.42
CA THR A 94 6.47 -13.69 6.09
C THR A 94 7.72 -14.18 5.35
N ASP A 95 7.60 -15.18 4.49
CA ASP A 95 8.69 -15.62 3.64
C ASP A 95 8.88 -14.62 2.49
N SER A 96 9.93 -13.83 2.59
CA SER A 96 10.25 -12.81 1.57
C SER A 96 10.71 -13.41 0.24
N ALA A 97 11.13 -14.67 0.22
CA ALA A 97 11.56 -15.38 -0.99
C ALA A 97 10.38 -16.00 -1.76
N ALA A 98 9.23 -16.17 -1.11
CA ALA A 98 8.07 -16.78 -1.74
C ALA A 98 7.48 -15.88 -2.83
N ALA A 99 7.17 -16.48 -3.97
CA ALA A 99 6.50 -15.79 -5.06
C ALA A 99 5.09 -15.35 -4.64
N ARG A 100 4.74 -14.11 -4.99
CA ARG A 100 3.44 -13.51 -4.68
C ARG A 100 2.75 -13.03 -5.93
N LYS A 101 1.41 -13.12 -5.92
CA LYS A 101 0.53 -12.59 -6.95
C LYS A 101 -0.49 -11.68 -6.29
N THR A 102 -0.76 -10.55 -6.92
CA THR A 102 -1.73 -9.58 -6.40
C THR A 102 -2.76 -9.23 -7.46
N GLU A 103 -4.02 -9.27 -7.06
CA GLU A 103 -5.12 -8.60 -7.74
C GLU A 103 -5.40 -7.27 -7.05
N LEU A 104 -5.33 -6.17 -7.80
CA LEU A 104 -5.56 -4.83 -7.29
C LEU A 104 -6.89 -4.28 -7.83
N ILE A 105 -7.76 -3.86 -6.93
CA ILE A 105 -9.06 -3.30 -7.24
C ILE A 105 -9.07 -1.84 -6.79
N VAL A 106 -9.19 -0.92 -7.72
CA VAL A 106 -9.28 0.51 -7.43
C VAL A 106 -10.74 0.95 -7.59
N ASP A 107 -11.22 1.74 -6.65
CA ASP A 107 -12.61 2.24 -6.67
C ASP A 107 -12.93 2.88 -8.03
N SER A 108 -14.06 2.46 -8.60
CA SER A 108 -14.55 2.96 -9.88
C SER A 108 -14.88 4.46 -9.87
N VAL A 109 -15.09 5.06 -8.70
CA VAL A 109 -15.25 6.51 -8.53
C VAL A 109 -13.96 7.27 -8.84
N ALA A 110 -12.81 6.67 -8.61
CA ALA A 110 -11.51 7.27 -8.98
C ALA A 110 -11.43 7.44 -10.50
N SER A 111 -10.84 8.53 -10.96
CA SER A 111 -10.56 8.71 -12.39
C SER A 111 -9.56 7.68 -12.91
N ALA A 112 -9.51 7.47 -14.22
CA ALA A 112 -8.50 6.58 -14.81
C ALA A 112 -7.06 7.04 -14.53
N ALA A 113 -6.82 8.36 -14.41
CA ALA A 113 -5.52 8.91 -14.05
C ALA A 113 -5.16 8.57 -12.59
N GLN A 114 -6.11 8.74 -11.67
CA GLN A 114 -5.93 8.38 -10.26
C GLN A 114 -5.68 6.89 -10.09
N ALA A 115 -6.45 6.04 -10.77
CA ALA A 115 -6.26 4.58 -10.69
C ALA A 115 -4.85 4.17 -11.14
N ARG A 116 -4.38 4.70 -12.28
CA ARG A 116 -3.01 4.43 -12.75
C ARG A 116 -1.93 5.00 -11.83
N ALA A 117 -2.14 6.20 -11.30
CA ALA A 117 -1.19 6.83 -10.38
C ALA A 117 -1.11 6.05 -9.06
N PHE A 118 -2.25 5.65 -8.48
CA PHE A 118 -2.31 4.84 -7.27
C PHE A 118 -1.64 3.47 -7.46
N THR A 119 -1.94 2.78 -8.57
CA THR A 119 -1.29 1.49 -8.89
C THR A 119 0.23 1.62 -8.87
N ARG A 120 0.78 2.60 -9.59
CA ARG A 120 2.24 2.83 -9.62
C ARG A 120 2.80 3.22 -8.26
N ALA A 121 2.05 4.00 -7.48
CA ALA A 121 2.45 4.41 -6.15
C ALA A 121 2.60 3.20 -5.20
N VAL A 122 1.61 2.32 -5.14
CA VAL A 122 1.65 1.14 -4.27
C VAL A 122 2.64 0.08 -4.77
N GLU A 123 2.81 -0.09 -6.08
CA GLU A 123 3.85 -0.96 -6.64
C GLU A 123 5.26 -0.45 -6.28
N SER A 124 5.47 0.86 -6.33
CA SER A 124 6.75 1.47 -5.93
C SER A 124 7.02 1.37 -4.44
N ALA A 125 6.01 1.63 -3.61
CA ALA A 125 6.15 1.63 -2.16
C ALA A 125 6.16 0.22 -1.56
N TYR A 126 5.37 -0.70 -2.11
CA TYR A 126 5.07 -2.00 -1.53
C TYR A 126 5.30 -3.19 -2.47
N GLY A 127 6.12 -3.02 -3.50
CA GLY A 127 6.38 -4.06 -4.50
C GLY A 127 6.84 -5.39 -3.90
N ALA A 128 7.65 -5.37 -2.83
CA ALA A 128 8.08 -6.58 -2.13
C ALA A 128 6.92 -7.32 -1.45
N VAL A 129 5.88 -6.59 -1.03
CA VAL A 129 4.68 -7.15 -0.41
C VAL A 129 3.72 -7.68 -1.47
N LEU A 130 3.48 -6.88 -2.50
CA LEU A 130 2.51 -7.19 -3.54
C LEU A 130 3.03 -8.28 -4.50
N GLY A 131 4.35 -8.39 -4.66
CA GLY A 131 4.92 -9.26 -5.67
C GLY A 131 4.47 -8.83 -7.07
N ARG A 132 4.06 -9.77 -7.91
CA ARG A 132 3.56 -9.48 -9.24
C ARG A 132 2.09 -9.06 -9.20
N VAL A 133 1.78 -7.82 -9.53
CA VAL A 133 0.41 -7.38 -9.78
C VAL A 133 -0.05 -8.00 -11.10
N VAL A 134 -0.90 -9.01 -11.02
CA VAL A 134 -1.33 -9.81 -12.17
C VAL A 134 -2.62 -9.29 -12.80
N GLU A 135 -3.40 -8.53 -12.02
CA GLU A 135 -4.62 -7.89 -12.48
C GLU A 135 -4.82 -6.56 -11.78
N VAL A 136 -5.21 -5.55 -12.54
CA VAL A 136 -5.68 -4.27 -12.02
C VAL A 136 -7.03 -3.98 -12.63
N ARG A 137 -8.06 -3.85 -11.80
CA ARG A 137 -9.40 -3.53 -12.28
C ARG A 137 -10.03 -2.38 -11.51
N ARG A 138 -10.99 -1.74 -12.13
CA ARG A 138 -11.81 -0.71 -11.50
C ARG A 138 -13.19 -1.29 -11.21
N ALA A 139 -13.56 -1.28 -9.93
CA ALA A 139 -14.88 -1.74 -9.47
C ALA A 139 -15.28 -0.92 -8.23
N PRO A 140 -16.55 -0.92 -7.84
CA PRO A 140 -16.95 -0.26 -6.59
C PRO A 140 -16.16 -0.78 -5.41
N VAL A 141 -15.59 0.14 -4.59
CA VAL A 141 -14.93 -0.17 -3.33
C VAL A 141 -15.57 0.64 -2.21
N GLY A 142 -16.25 -0.04 -1.30
CA GLY A 142 -16.70 0.51 -0.04
C GLY A 142 -15.59 0.46 0.99
N PHE A 143 -15.35 1.55 1.70
CA PHE A 143 -14.42 1.60 2.85
C PHE A 143 -15.05 2.47 3.94
N VAL A 144 -15.48 1.85 5.00
CA VAL A 144 -16.06 2.49 6.18
C VAL A 144 -15.13 2.28 7.36
N ALA A 145 -14.77 3.36 8.03
CA ALA A 145 -14.01 3.35 9.27
C ALA A 145 -14.79 4.13 10.31
N GLU A 146 -15.37 3.45 11.28
CA GLU A 146 -16.17 4.03 12.35
C GLU A 146 -15.54 3.68 13.69
N GLY A 147 -15.00 4.69 14.36
CA GLY A 147 -14.27 4.48 15.61
C GLY A 147 -13.09 3.53 15.41
N ARG A 148 -13.27 2.28 15.81
CA ARG A 148 -12.25 1.23 15.76
C ARG A 148 -12.73 0.00 14.97
N ALA A 149 -13.74 0.16 14.16
CA ALA A 149 -14.29 -0.86 13.27
C ALA A 149 -14.06 -0.45 11.81
N PHE A 150 -13.78 -1.43 10.97
CA PHE A 150 -13.50 -1.26 9.56
C PHE A 150 -14.32 -2.24 8.76
N LYS A 151 -15.10 -1.72 7.81
CA LYS A 151 -15.79 -2.54 6.81
C LYS A 151 -15.34 -2.15 5.42
N VAL A 152 -14.79 -3.11 4.72
CA VAL A 152 -14.33 -2.94 3.34
C VAL A 152 -15.06 -3.94 2.46
N SER A 153 -15.50 -3.48 1.31
CA SER A 153 -16.16 -4.33 0.32
C SER A 153 -15.71 -3.99 -1.09
N ALA A 154 -15.35 -5.00 -1.84
CA ALA A 154 -15.22 -4.99 -3.29
C ALA A 154 -16.15 -6.09 -3.82
N PRO A 155 -17.42 -5.76 -4.16
CA PRO A 155 -18.44 -6.75 -4.48
C PRO A 155 -17.98 -7.73 -5.57
N GLY A 156 -18.22 -9.02 -5.33
CA GLY A 156 -17.79 -10.09 -6.23
C GLY A 156 -16.29 -10.39 -6.22
N ALA A 157 -15.52 -9.77 -5.32
CA ALA A 157 -14.08 -10.01 -5.19
C ALA A 157 -13.63 -10.27 -3.76
N ALA A 158 -13.68 -9.25 -2.89
CA ALA A 158 -13.13 -9.37 -1.54
C ALA A 158 -13.92 -8.54 -0.53
N SER A 159 -13.85 -8.94 0.74
CA SER A 159 -14.41 -8.17 1.85
C SER A 159 -13.57 -8.31 3.11
N LEU A 160 -13.63 -7.27 3.95
CA LEU A 160 -13.09 -7.25 5.31
C LEU A 160 -14.15 -6.69 6.27
N ASP A 161 -14.30 -7.34 7.42
CA ASP A 161 -14.96 -6.82 8.61
C ASP A 161 -14.00 -7.01 9.78
N VAL A 162 -13.39 -5.91 10.23
CA VAL A 162 -12.34 -5.89 11.25
C VAL A 162 -12.75 -4.94 12.34
N GLU A 163 -12.57 -5.33 13.59
CA GLU A 163 -12.75 -4.47 14.74
C GLU A 163 -11.52 -4.46 15.64
N ALA A 164 -11.45 -3.47 16.52
CA ALA A 164 -10.41 -3.43 17.53
C ALA A 164 -10.53 -4.60 18.49
N MET A 165 -9.38 -5.08 18.97
CA MET A 165 -9.36 -6.05 20.07
C MET A 165 -10.09 -5.48 21.28
N PRO A 166 -10.83 -6.31 22.04
CA PRO A 166 -11.54 -5.87 23.25
C PRO A 166 -10.62 -5.23 24.27
N ASP A 167 -9.38 -5.70 24.38
CA ASP A 167 -8.35 -5.17 25.26
C ASP A 167 -7.11 -4.75 24.45
N ASP A 168 -6.90 -3.45 24.32
CA ASP A 168 -5.73 -2.89 23.62
C ASP A 168 -4.41 -3.09 24.38
N LEU A 169 -4.42 -3.41 25.67
CA LEU A 169 -3.18 -3.58 26.44
C LEU A 169 -2.40 -4.80 25.94
N CYS A 170 -3.08 -5.89 25.70
CA CYS A 170 -2.47 -7.11 25.14
C CYS A 170 -1.81 -6.86 23.80
N CYS A 171 -2.39 -6.00 22.96
CA CYS A 171 -1.87 -5.67 21.63
C CYS A 171 -0.56 -4.85 21.66
N ARG A 172 -0.18 -4.35 22.82
CA ARG A 172 1.08 -3.61 23.03
C ARG A 172 2.24 -4.47 23.49
N MET A 173 1.99 -5.73 23.79
CA MET A 173 3.01 -6.67 24.23
C MET A 173 3.73 -7.28 23.01
N PRO A 174 4.97 -6.87 22.70
CA PRO A 174 5.64 -7.27 21.45
C PRO A 174 5.80 -8.78 21.30
N HIS A 175 5.97 -9.49 22.41
CA HIS A 175 6.15 -10.95 22.42
C HIS A 175 4.86 -11.74 22.13
N MET A 176 3.72 -11.07 22.15
CA MET A 176 2.43 -11.67 21.79
C MET A 176 2.00 -11.36 20.37
N VAL A 177 2.70 -10.45 19.70
CA VAL A 177 2.45 -10.10 18.30
C VAL A 177 3.54 -10.72 17.45
N TRP A 178 3.21 -11.78 16.73
CA TRP A 178 4.18 -12.60 15.99
C TRP A 178 4.55 -12.04 14.63
N TYR A 179 3.68 -11.24 14.02
CA TYR A 179 3.89 -10.70 12.70
C TYR A 179 3.92 -9.17 12.72
N ALA A 180 4.62 -8.58 11.78
CA ALA A 180 4.45 -7.18 11.43
C ALA A 180 3.33 -7.02 10.39
N PRO A 181 2.67 -5.86 10.27
CA PRO A 181 1.84 -5.57 9.12
C PRO A 181 2.62 -5.75 7.82
N LEU A 182 1.92 -6.16 6.74
CA LEU A 182 2.53 -6.29 5.42
C LEU A 182 3.00 -4.94 4.88
N VAL A 183 2.28 -3.88 5.21
CA VAL A 183 2.60 -2.50 4.87
C VAL A 183 3.06 -1.78 6.14
N PRO A 184 4.08 -0.91 6.09
CA PRO A 184 4.42 -0.05 7.21
C PRO A 184 3.22 0.78 7.66
N VAL A 185 2.87 0.71 8.93
CA VAL A 185 1.68 1.34 9.50
C VAL A 185 2.06 2.14 10.74
N GLU A 186 1.73 3.43 10.73
CA GLU A 186 1.86 4.30 11.89
C GLU A 186 0.68 4.08 12.83
N GLY A 187 0.94 4.13 14.15
CA GLY A 187 -0.08 3.83 15.14
C GLY A 187 -0.66 2.42 15.00
N ARG A 188 0.17 1.47 14.52
CA ARG A 188 -0.20 0.07 14.31
C ARG A 188 -0.97 -0.51 15.48
N LYS A 189 -2.10 -1.11 15.17
CA LYS A 189 -2.90 -1.90 16.11
C LYS A 189 -3.25 -3.25 15.51
N VAL A 190 -3.32 -4.26 16.36
CA VAL A 190 -3.89 -5.57 16.02
C VAL A 190 -5.40 -5.45 16.03
N GLY A 191 -6.05 -6.08 15.06
CA GLY A 191 -7.50 -6.16 14.93
C GLY A 191 -8.02 -7.59 15.01
N TYR A 192 -9.27 -7.71 15.41
CA TYR A 192 -10.03 -8.94 15.33
C TYR A 192 -10.76 -8.99 13.99
N THR A 193 -10.48 -10.02 13.22
CA THR A 193 -11.13 -10.29 11.94
C THR A 193 -12.46 -10.97 12.20
N ARG A 194 -13.56 -10.22 12.16
CA ARG A 194 -14.91 -10.78 12.24
C ARG A 194 -15.20 -11.62 11.01
N ALA A 195 -14.84 -11.09 9.85
CA ALA A 195 -14.88 -11.81 8.57
C ALA A 195 -13.87 -11.22 7.60
N ALA A 196 -13.26 -12.07 6.80
CA ALA A 196 -12.47 -11.71 5.63
C ALA A 196 -12.73 -12.74 4.54
N SER A 197 -12.81 -12.30 3.29
CA SER A 197 -13.06 -13.20 2.18
C SER A 197 -12.45 -12.71 0.88
N TYR A 198 -12.14 -13.68 0.03
CA TYR A 198 -11.83 -13.50 -1.38
C TYR A 198 -12.65 -14.51 -2.19
N ALA A 199 -13.27 -14.03 -3.26
CA ALA A 199 -14.14 -14.85 -4.10
C ALA A 199 -13.39 -15.77 -5.09
N GLY A 200 -12.05 -15.67 -5.11
CA GLY A 200 -11.20 -16.32 -6.10
C GLY A 200 -11.02 -15.46 -7.35
N GLY A 201 -9.87 -15.61 -8.01
CA GLY A 201 -9.52 -14.89 -9.22
C GLY A 201 -8.03 -14.92 -9.50
N ALA A 202 -7.48 -13.81 -9.96
CA ALA A 202 -6.09 -13.74 -10.43
C ALA A 202 -5.05 -13.94 -9.31
N ALA A 203 -5.39 -13.61 -8.06
CA ALA A 203 -4.49 -13.79 -6.92
C ALA A 203 -4.49 -15.22 -6.37
N GLY A 204 -5.49 -16.04 -6.67
CA GLY A 204 -5.58 -17.44 -6.19
C GLY A 204 -7.01 -17.95 -6.07
N GLU A 205 -7.16 -18.99 -5.26
CA GLU A 205 -8.45 -19.62 -5.00
C GLU A 205 -9.31 -18.81 -4.02
N ALA A 206 -10.61 -19.09 -3.99
CA ALA A 206 -11.53 -18.48 -3.04
C ALA A 206 -11.25 -18.95 -1.61
N TRP A 207 -11.35 -18.04 -0.66
CA TRP A 207 -11.22 -18.35 0.75
C TRP A 207 -12.10 -17.42 1.62
N GLN A 208 -12.41 -17.89 2.81
CA GLN A 208 -13.11 -17.14 3.83
C GLN A 208 -12.53 -17.45 5.20
N ARG A 209 -12.44 -16.42 6.05
CA ARG A 209 -11.99 -16.50 7.44
C ARG A 209 -12.94 -15.75 8.33
N THR A 210 -13.18 -16.26 9.52
CA THR A 210 -14.06 -15.65 10.51
C THR A 210 -13.54 -15.89 11.91
N GLY A 211 -13.66 -14.88 12.77
CA GLY A 211 -13.36 -15.05 14.19
C GLY A 211 -11.86 -15.23 14.49
N GLU A 212 -10.98 -14.49 13.79
CA GLU A 212 -9.53 -14.67 13.88
C GLU A 212 -8.80 -13.40 14.35
N ASN A 213 -7.63 -13.58 14.97
CA ASN A 213 -6.72 -12.49 15.34
C ASN A 213 -5.77 -12.17 14.16
N GLY A 214 -6.32 -12.01 12.97
CA GLY A 214 -5.58 -12.00 11.72
C GLY A 214 -5.35 -10.61 11.12
N ALA A 215 -5.75 -9.52 11.81
CA ALA A 215 -5.79 -8.21 11.22
C ALA A 215 -4.80 -7.21 11.84
N PHE A 216 -4.39 -6.25 11.01
CA PHE A 216 -3.74 -5.00 11.44
C PHE A 216 -4.47 -3.80 10.84
N TYR A 217 -4.42 -2.69 11.56
CA TYR A 217 -4.91 -1.41 11.06
C TYR A 217 -4.11 -0.23 11.63
N GLY A 218 -4.23 0.92 10.98
CA GLY A 218 -3.63 2.19 11.39
C GLY A 218 -3.59 3.18 10.23
N THR A 219 -2.63 4.10 10.26
CA THR A 219 -2.40 5.05 9.17
C THR A 219 -1.18 4.64 8.36
N PHE A 220 -1.19 4.94 7.09
CA PHE A 220 -0.06 4.74 6.19
C PHE A 220 0.40 6.07 5.62
N SER A 221 1.69 6.14 5.30
CA SER A 221 2.29 7.22 4.50
C SER A 221 3.43 6.67 3.64
N PHE A 222 3.59 7.18 2.43
CA PHE A 222 4.72 6.91 1.54
C PHE A 222 4.90 8.01 0.49
#